data_ed4d6c053ece0b223a7ac169cd88d2b5
#
_entry.id   ed4d6c053ece0b223a7ac169cd88d2b5
#
_cell.length_a   1.000
_cell.length_b   1.000
_cell.length_c   1.000
_cell.angle_alpha   90.00
_cell.angle_beta   90.00
_cell.angle_gamma   90.00
#
_symmetry.space_group_name_H-M   'P 1'
#
loop_
_entity.id
_entity.type
_entity.pdbx_description
1 polymer ?
#
loop_
_entity_poly.entity_id
_entity_poly.type
_entity_poly.pdbx_seq_one_letter_code
_entity_poly.pdbx_strand_id
1 'polypeptide(L)'
;PVAHTSIIKGIVSKAMDWQAFAIFMGMKMENKLREVIVGSTVGSLFGTSPCPVWAIPSDTVYAPLETIVYASDFEEEDIYAIRSLAEMASPFRAEIRIVHIATEKEFTGAVQMDWFREFLGKELSYKHIRFELLLSNHIQNRLVSYLKEEDVDLLVMLERENKSFLEKWLRTDMVNKMESYAKIPLLVFREHNHQVFYFAPSYE
;
A
#
# COMPACT_ATOMS: atom_id res chain seq x y z
N PRO A 1 -18.78 -2.59 27.47
CA PRO A 1 -18.36 -2.66 26.05
C PRO A 1 -17.23 -1.68 25.86
N VAL A 2 -16.03 -2.21 25.57
CA VAL A 2 -14.90 -1.36 25.21
C VAL A 2 -15.21 -0.82 23.81
N ALA A 3 -15.40 0.49 23.69
CA ALA A 3 -15.73 1.08 22.40
C ALA A 3 -14.56 0.87 21.43
N HIS A 4 -14.83 0.50 20.19
CA HIS A 4 -13.83 0.32 19.13
C HIS A 4 -12.89 1.54 19.01
N THR A 5 -13.41 2.74 19.25
CA THR A 5 -12.64 3.99 19.31
C THR A 5 -11.54 4.00 20.37
N SER A 6 -11.66 3.23 21.45
CA SER A 6 -10.63 3.15 22.50
C SER A 6 -9.44 2.29 22.07
N ILE A 7 -9.68 1.23 21.30
CA ILE A 7 -8.61 0.31 20.82
C ILE A 7 -7.71 1.04 19.81
N ILE A 8 -8.30 1.72 18.81
CA ILE A 8 -7.56 2.47 17.80
C ILE A 8 -6.73 3.56 18.47
N LYS A 9 -7.34 4.36 19.35
CA LYS A 9 -6.60 5.39 20.09
C LYS A 9 -5.46 4.81 20.92
N GLY A 10 -5.67 3.65 21.56
CA GLY A 10 -4.63 2.96 22.32
C GLY A 10 -3.45 2.51 21.43
N ILE A 11 -3.73 1.93 20.25
CA ILE A 11 -2.69 1.52 19.29
C ILE A 11 -1.92 2.74 18.79
N VAL A 12 -2.61 3.79 18.36
CA VAL A 12 -2.01 5.03 17.86
C VAL A 12 -1.13 5.70 18.91
N SER A 13 -1.65 5.86 20.15
CA SER A 13 -0.88 6.43 21.26
C SER A 13 0.39 5.61 21.52
N LYS A 14 0.27 4.28 21.54
CA LYS A 14 1.41 3.40 21.80
C LYS A 14 2.45 3.44 20.69
N ALA A 15 1.99 3.51 19.44
CA ALA A 15 2.87 3.67 18.28
C ALA A 15 3.65 4.99 18.34
N MET A 16 3.00 6.08 18.77
CA MET A 16 3.66 7.37 19.00
C MET A 16 4.68 7.30 20.15
N ASP A 17 4.28 6.76 21.32
CA ASP A 17 5.13 6.64 22.51
C ASP A 17 6.42 5.86 22.22
N TRP A 18 6.31 4.82 21.40
CA TRP A 18 7.41 3.94 21.04
C TRP A 18 8.17 4.38 19.79
N GLN A 19 7.71 5.44 19.14
CA GLN A 19 8.23 5.83 17.81
C GLN A 19 8.24 4.63 16.86
N ALA A 20 7.11 3.90 16.84
CA ALA A 20 7.01 2.64 16.11
C ALA A 20 7.28 2.85 14.62
N PHE A 21 8.12 1.99 14.07
CA PHE A 21 8.47 1.96 12.66
C PHE A 21 7.29 1.55 11.77
N ALA A 22 6.51 0.58 12.20
CA ALA A 22 5.32 0.09 11.50
C ALA A 22 4.36 -0.59 12.48
N ILE A 23 3.10 -0.70 12.09
CA ILE A 23 2.08 -1.49 12.77
C ILE A 23 1.75 -2.70 11.90
N PHE A 24 1.84 -3.91 12.48
CA PHE A 24 1.45 -5.14 11.81
C PHE A 24 0.12 -5.65 12.35
N MET A 25 -0.85 -5.85 11.48
CA MET A 25 -2.19 -6.29 11.82
C MET A 25 -2.59 -7.52 11.02
N GLY A 26 -3.04 -8.57 11.70
CA GLY A 26 -3.66 -9.72 11.03
C GLY A 26 -5.05 -9.37 10.50
N MET A 27 -5.35 -9.78 9.27
CA MET A 27 -6.70 -9.74 8.71
C MET A 27 -7.35 -11.11 8.88
N LYS A 28 -8.59 -11.14 9.42
CA LYS A 28 -9.36 -12.39 9.51
C LYS A 28 -10.03 -12.68 8.19
N MET A 29 -9.96 -13.95 7.77
CA MET A 29 -10.83 -14.47 6.73
C MET A 29 -12.14 -14.96 7.37
N GLU A 30 -13.29 -14.51 6.90
CA GLU A 30 -14.56 -15.09 7.32
C GLU A 30 -14.85 -16.37 6.55
N ASN A 31 -15.07 -17.47 7.32
CA ASN A 31 -15.18 -18.84 6.82
C ASN A 31 -16.37 -19.11 5.88
N LYS A 32 -17.33 -18.19 5.74
CA LYS A 32 -18.55 -18.46 4.95
C LYS A 32 -18.39 -18.15 3.47
N LEU A 33 -17.47 -17.28 3.06
CA LEU A 33 -17.35 -16.84 1.66
C LEU A 33 -15.89 -16.74 1.16
N ARG A 34 -14.88 -17.16 1.96
CA ARG A 34 -13.44 -16.97 1.66
C ARG A 34 -13.06 -15.50 1.35
N GLU A 35 -13.80 -14.58 1.94
CA GLU A 35 -13.61 -13.14 1.74
C GLU A 35 -12.66 -12.59 2.80
N VAL A 36 -11.65 -11.86 2.37
CA VAL A 36 -10.84 -11.03 3.28
C VAL A 36 -11.59 -9.76 3.57
N ILE A 37 -12.08 -9.64 4.79
CA ILE A 37 -12.65 -8.39 5.27
C ILE A 37 -11.54 -7.63 5.99
N VAL A 38 -11.15 -6.49 5.42
CA VAL A 38 -10.35 -5.51 6.16
C VAL A 38 -11.22 -5.05 7.32
N GLY A 39 -10.94 -5.54 8.52
CA GLY A 39 -11.74 -5.21 9.71
C GLY A 39 -11.78 -3.70 9.94
N SER A 40 -12.87 -3.22 10.52
CA SER A 40 -13.07 -1.80 10.83
C SER A 40 -11.89 -1.17 11.61
N THR A 41 -11.19 -1.95 12.42
CA THR A 41 -10.00 -1.52 13.15
C THR A 41 -8.82 -1.24 12.22
N VAL A 42 -8.54 -2.16 11.28
CA VAL A 42 -7.44 -2.00 10.30
C VAL A 42 -7.73 -0.82 9.37
N GLY A 43 -8.95 -0.75 8.82
CA GLY A 43 -9.37 0.37 7.96
C GLY A 43 -9.27 1.72 8.65
N SER A 44 -9.63 1.80 9.94
CA SER A 44 -9.48 3.05 10.70
C SER A 44 -8.01 3.41 10.98
N LEU A 45 -7.13 2.44 11.13
CA LEU A 45 -5.69 2.68 11.33
C LEU A 45 -5.05 3.26 10.08
N PHE A 46 -5.47 2.87 8.88
CA PHE A 46 -4.91 3.44 7.65
C PHE A 46 -5.01 4.97 7.61
N GLY A 47 -6.13 5.54 8.07
CA GLY A 47 -6.35 6.99 8.10
C GLY A 47 -5.84 7.72 9.36
N THR A 48 -5.40 7.00 10.41
CA THR A 48 -5.05 7.61 11.70
C THR A 48 -3.68 7.24 12.25
N SER A 49 -3.02 6.23 11.67
CA SER A 49 -1.74 5.74 12.16
C SER A 49 -0.60 6.77 12.00
N PRO A 50 0.31 6.89 12.98
CA PRO A 50 1.51 7.71 12.85
C PRO A 50 2.63 7.06 12.01
N CYS A 51 2.49 5.80 11.63
CA CYS A 51 3.47 5.02 10.88
C CYS A 51 2.77 4.08 9.90
N PRO A 52 3.46 3.49 8.91
CA PRO A 52 2.86 2.54 7.98
C PRO A 52 2.18 1.38 8.66
N VAL A 53 1.09 0.92 8.04
CA VAL A 53 0.29 -0.20 8.54
C VAL A 53 0.37 -1.35 7.57
N TRP A 54 0.82 -2.49 8.05
CA TRP A 54 0.79 -3.77 7.36
C TRP A 54 -0.49 -4.51 7.72
N ALA A 55 -1.28 -4.83 6.76
CA ALA A 55 -2.45 -5.70 6.89
C ALA A 55 -2.14 -7.05 6.25
N ILE A 56 -1.99 -8.09 7.08
CA ILE A 56 -1.49 -9.39 6.67
C ILE A 56 -2.63 -10.41 6.75
N PRO A 57 -2.99 -11.07 5.63
CA PRO A 57 -3.96 -12.15 5.63
C PRO A 57 -3.55 -13.30 6.54
N SER A 58 -4.52 -13.96 7.19
CA SER A 58 -4.25 -15.00 8.19
C SER A 58 -3.60 -16.27 7.62
N ASP A 59 -3.72 -16.50 6.33
CA ASP A 59 -3.16 -17.63 5.59
C ASP A 59 -1.89 -17.29 4.80
N THR A 60 -1.34 -16.08 5.00
CA THR A 60 -0.08 -15.67 4.40
C THR A 60 1.06 -16.56 4.92
N VAL A 61 1.77 -17.19 3.99
CA VAL A 61 3.00 -17.93 4.28
C VAL A 61 4.17 -17.02 4.00
N TYR A 62 5.17 -17.05 4.86
CA TYR A 62 6.39 -16.27 4.65
C TYR A 62 7.06 -16.69 3.34
N ALA A 63 7.34 -15.72 2.49
CA ALA A 63 8.18 -15.83 1.32
C ALA A 63 9.04 -14.55 1.20
N PRO A 64 10.22 -14.63 0.57
CA PRO A 64 10.98 -13.44 0.22
C PRO A 64 10.11 -12.53 -0.68
N LEU A 65 10.25 -11.21 -0.51
CA LEU A 65 9.60 -10.25 -1.40
C LEU A 65 10.37 -10.20 -2.73
N GLU A 66 9.73 -10.57 -3.82
CA GLU A 66 10.30 -10.51 -5.18
C GLU A 66 9.62 -9.42 -5.99
N THR A 67 8.28 -9.35 -5.93
CA THR A 67 7.47 -8.40 -6.68
C THR A 67 6.59 -7.58 -5.75
N ILE A 68 6.80 -6.27 -5.73
CA ILE A 68 6.03 -5.31 -4.96
C ILE A 68 5.29 -4.40 -5.92
N VAL A 69 3.97 -4.30 -5.80
CA VAL A 69 3.17 -3.35 -6.58
C VAL A 69 2.84 -2.14 -5.73
N TYR A 70 3.23 -0.96 -6.21
CA TYR A 70 2.83 0.32 -5.67
C TYR A 70 1.75 0.94 -6.57
N ALA A 71 0.52 1.03 -6.08
CA ALA A 71 -0.56 1.70 -6.80
C ALA A 71 -0.42 3.23 -6.64
N SER A 72 -0.15 3.93 -7.74
CA SER A 72 0.19 5.37 -7.77
C SER A 72 -0.78 6.16 -8.63
N ASP A 73 -1.01 7.42 -8.23
CA ASP A 73 -1.64 8.43 -9.08
C ASP A 73 -0.59 9.34 -9.75
N PHE A 74 0.70 9.02 -9.65
CA PHE A 74 1.83 9.82 -10.11
C PHE A 74 1.86 11.24 -9.53
N GLU A 75 1.46 11.37 -8.26
CA GLU A 75 1.52 12.64 -7.52
C GLU A 75 2.84 12.73 -6.72
N GLU A 76 3.23 13.95 -6.38
CA GLU A 76 4.51 14.22 -5.71
C GLU A 76 4.62 13.51 -4.34
N GLU A 77 3.51 13.36 -3.64
CA GLU A 77 3.42 12.68 -2.36
C GLU A 77 3.82 11.19 -2.44
N ASP A 78 3.59 10.55 -3.59
CA ASP A 78 3.98 9.14 -3.81
C ASP A 78 5.50 8.94 -3.71
N ILE A 79 6.29 9.96 -4.03
CA ILE A 79 7.75 9.88 -4.08
C ILE A 79 8.33 9.52 -2.71
N TYR A 80 7.82 10.14 -1.65
CA TYR A 80 8.28 9.85 -0.29
C TYR A 80 7.93 8.42 0.14
N ALA A 81 6.71 7.97 -0.16
CA ALA A 81 6.29 6.60 0.14
C ALA A 81 7.14 5.58 -0.64
N ILE A 82 7.40 5.83 -1.93
CA ILE A 82 8.23 4.96 -2.78
C ILE A 82 9.69 4.96 -2.29
N ARG A 83 10.22 6.07 -1.82
CA ARG A 83 11.56 6.12 -1.24
C ARG A 83 11.67 5.23 0.00
N SER A 84 10.72 5.34 0.93
CA SER A 84 10.67 4.48 2.11
C SER A 84 10.49 3.01 1.72
N LEU A 85 9.65 2.74 0.70
CA LEU A 85 9.44 1.40 0.17
C LEU A 85 10.72 0.83 -0.44
N ALA A 86 11.51 1.63 -1.16
CA ALA A 86 12.75 1.18 -1.76
C ALA A 86 13.82 0.80 -0.72
N GLU A 87 13.88 1.53 0.41
CA GLU A 87 14.73 1.16 1.54
C GLU A 87 14.33 -0.21 2.11
N MET A 88 13.02 -0.48 2.23
CA MET A 88 12.49 -1.77 2.69
C MET A 88 12.70 -2.90 1.68
N ALA A 89 12.60 -2.63 0.39
CA ALA A 89 12.76 -3.60 -0.70
C ALA A 89 14.23 -3.95 -0.96
N SER A 90 15.16 -3.05 -0.65
CA SER A 90 16.58 -3.17 -0.97
C SER A 90 17.25 -4.44 -0.46
N PRO A 91 17.05 -4.91 0.79
CA PRO A 91 17.63 -6.15 1.28
C PRO A 91 17.22 -7.40 0.48
N PHE A 92 16.02 -7.36 -0.11
CA PHE A 92 15.45 -8.45 -0.90
C PHE A 92 15.78 -8.33 -2.39
N ARG A 93 16.23 -7.15 -2.84
CA ARG A 93 16.34 -6.78 -4.26
C ARG A 93 15.03 -6.93 -5.02
N ALA A 94 13.91 -6.69 -4.32
CA ALA A 94 12.59 -6.86 -4.88
C ALA A 94 12.30 -5.85 -6.00
N GLU A 95 11.63 -6.27 -7.07
CA GLU A 95 11.15 -5.35 -8.10
C GLU A 95 9.98 -4.52 -7.56
N ILE A 96 10.08 -3.19 -7.62
CA ILE A 96 8.97 -2.29 -7.31
C ILE A 96 8.32 -1.90 -8.64
N ARG A 97 7.09 -2.33 -8.84
CA ARG A 97 6.27 -1.95 -9.99
C ARG A 97 5.34 -0.82 -9.58
N ILE A 98 5.59 0.36 -10.12
CA ILE A 98 4.76 1.55 -9.91
C ILE A 98 3.68 1.51 -10.98
N VAL A 99 2.45 1.23 -10.55
CA VAL A 99 1.31 0.96 -11.43
C VAL A 99 0.30 2.09 -11.31
N HIS A 100 0.00 2.74 -12.43
CA HIS A 100 -1.12 3.66 -12.57
C HIS A 100 -2.18 3.08 -13.50
N ILE A 101 -3.45 3.25 -13.13
CA ILE A 101 -4.57 2.83 -13.97
C ILE A 101 -5.33 4.07 -14.43
N ALA A 102 -5.04 4.48 -15.65
CA ALA A 102 -5.70 5.62 -16.28
C ALA A 102 -7.06 5.23 -16.87
N THR A 103 -8.01 6.12 -16.80
CA THR A 103 -9.27 6.00 -17.52
C THR A 103 -9.12 6.51 -18.96
N GLU A 104 -10.01 6.10 -19.87
CA GLU A 104 -10.02 6.60 -21.26
C GLU A 104 -10.17 8.13 -21.36
N LYS A 105 -10.67 8.78 -20.29
CA LYS A 105 -10.85 10.24 -20.23
C LYS A 105 -9.58 10.95 -19.73
N GLU A 106 -8.61 10.21 -19.24
CA GLU A 106 -7.36 10.73 -18.69
C GLU A 106 -6.28 10.79 -19.77
N PHE A 107 -6.26 11.89 -20.51
CA PHE A 107 -5.30 12.06 -21.62
C PHE A 107 -3.85 12.33 -21.17
N THR A 108 -3.62 12.53 -19.88
CA THR A 108 -2.33 12.97 -19.33
C THR A 108 -1.51 11.85 -18.68
N GLY A 109 -2.06 10.65 -18.52
CA GLY A 109 -1.42 9.57 -17.76
C GLY A 109 0.00 9.22 -18.22
N ALA A 110 0.25 9.17 -19.53
CA ALA A 110 1.59 8.89 -20.05
C ALA A 110 2.58 10.05 -19.77
N VAL A 111 2.13 11.30 -19.90
CA VAL A 111 2.95 12.49 -19.63
C VAL A 111 3.25 12.60 -18.13
N GLN A 112 2.27 12.31 -17.29
CA GLN A 112 2.46 12.28 -15.83
C GLN A 112 3.43 11.18 -15.43
N MET A 113 3.34 9.99 -16.03
CA MET A 113 4.26 8.89 -15.79
C MET A 113 5.71 9.27 -16.16
N ASP A 114 5.92 9.93 -17.31
CA ASP A 114 7.26 10.32 -17.75
C ASP A 114 7.85 11.40 -16.83
N TRP A 115 7.07 12.40 -16.44
CA TRP A 115 7.46 13.40 -15.45
C TRP A 115 7.80 12.75 -14.10
N PHE A 116 6.93 11.87 -13.62
CA PHE A 116 7.11 11.19 -12.34
C PHE A 116 8.36 10.30 -12.33
N ARG A 117 8.61 9.59 -13.45
CA ARG A 117 9.82 8.76 -13.64
C ARG A 117 11.09 9.61 -13.58
N GLU A 118 11.10 10.75 -14.26
CA GLU A 118 12.25 11.67 -14.26
C GLU A 118 12.50 12.23 -12.87
N PHE A 119 11.44 12.64 -12.18
CA PHE A 119 11.54 13.20 -10.83
C PHE A 119 12.01 12.14 -9.83
N LEU A 120 11.39 10.97 -9.81
CA LEU A 120 11.78 9.87 -8.93
C LEU A 120 13.23 9.43 -9.19
N GLY A 121 13.67 9.42 -10.44
CA GLY A 121 15.04 9.05 -10.80
C GLY A 121 16.12 10.00 -10.27
N LYS A 122 15.75 11.25 -9.93
CA LYS A 122 16.64 12.22 -9.29
C LYS A 122 16.73 12.01 -7.77
N GLU A 123 15.61 11.53 -7.18
CA GLU A 123 15.48 11.36 -5.72
C GLU A 123 15.91 9.98 -5.22
N LEU A 124 15.95 8.98 -6.11
CA LEU A 124 16.10 7.58 -5.72
C LEU A 124 17.16 6.86 -6.55
N SER A 125 18.09 6.19 -5.85
CA SER A 125 19.14 5.39 -6.49
C SER A 125 18.76 3.93 -6.71
N TYR A 126 17.60 3.47 -6.19
CA TYR A 126 17.14 2.10 -6.33
C TYR A 126 16.86 1.74 -7.79
N LYS A 127 17.45 0.63 -8.29
CA LYS A 127 17.43 0.30 -9.72
C LYS A 127 16.34 -0.67 -10.14
N HIS A 128 15.76 -1.41 -9.18
CA HIS A 128 14.72 -2.41 -9.47
C HIS A 128 13.33 -1.75 -9.43
N ILE A 129 13.12 -0.72 -10.28
CA ILE A 129 11.84 -0.01 -10.42
C ILE A 129 11.36 -0.13 -11.84
N ARG A 130 10.10 -0.50 -12.00
CA ARG A 130 9.37 -0.57 -13.26
C ARG A 130 8.13 0.31 -13.18
N PHE A 131 7.80 1.00 -14.28
CA PHE A 131 6.60 1.83 -14.37
C PHE A 131 5.63 1.18 -15.34
N GLU A 132 4.38 1.10 -14.94
CA GLU A 132 3.32 0.52 -15.76
C GLU A 132 2.10 1.43 -15.77
N LEU A 133 1.64 1.72 -17.00
CA LEU A 133 0.40 2.46 -17.25
C LEU A 133 -0.63 1.48 -17.83
N LEU A 134 -1.67 1.22 -17.07
CA LEU A 134 -2.78 0.37 -17.48
C LEU A 134 -3.99 1.23 -17.86
N LEU A 135 -4.79 0.80 -18.81
CA LEU A 135 -6.00 1.49 -19.23
C LEU A 135 -7.23 0.73 -18.78
N SER A 136 -8.11 1.37 -18.04
CA SER A 136 -9.41 0.82 -17.69
C SER A 136 -10.35 1.86 -17.10
N ASN A 137 -11.62 1.82 -17.52
CA ASN A 137 -12.69 2.58 -16.88
C ASN A 137 -13.13 1.97 -15.52
N HIS A 138 -12.62 0.76 -15.20
CA HIS A 138 -12.87 0.03 -13.95
C HIS A 138 -11.58 -0.19 -13.18
N ILE A 139 -11.04 0.89 -12.60
CA ILE A 139 -9.72 0.94 -11.95
C ILE A 139 -9.51 -0.21 -10.96
N GLN A 140 -10.47 -0.42 -10.06
CA GLN A 140 -10.38 -1.46 -9.02
C GLN A 140 -10.31 -2.87 -9.62
N ASN A 141 -11.20 -3.19 -10.56
CA ASN A 141 -11.21 -4.51 -11.21
C ASN A 141 -9.90 -4.75 -11.98
N ARG A 142 -9.37 -3.71 -12.64
CA ARG A 142 -8.11 -3.82 -13.39
C ARG A 142 -6.92 -4.06 -12.46
N LEU A 143 -6.87 -3.36 -11.32
CA LEU A 143 -5.83 -3.61 -10.31
C LEU A 143 -5.91 -5.06 -9.79
N VAL A 144 -7.12 -5.52 -9.45
CA VAL A 144 -7.34 -6.91 -9.01
C VAL A 144 -6.85 -7.91 -10.05
N SER A 145 -7.20 -7.73 -11.32
CA SER A 145 -6.75 -8.62 -12.38
C SER A 145 -5.23 -8.60 -12.51
N TYR A 146 -4.65 -7.41 -12.50
CA TYR A 146 -3.20 -7.23 -12.60
C TYR A 146 -2.44 -7.96 -11.49
N LEU A 147 -2.88 -7.80 -10.22
CA LEU A 147 -2.23 -8.45 -9.09
C LEU A 147 -2.31 -9.99 -9.14
N LYS A 148 -3.34 -10.54 -9.80
CA LYS A 148 -3.45 -11.99 -10.02
C LYS A 148 -2.57 -12.50 -11.16
N GLU A 149 -2.43 -11.66 -12.22
CA GLU A 149 -1.68 -12.01 -13.42
C GLU A 149 -0.16 -12.00 -13.16
N GLU A 150 0.31 -11.22 -12.18
CA GLU A 150 1.71 -10.85 -12.01
C GLU A 150 2.40 -11.42 -10.75
N ASP A 151 1.81 -12.41 -10.09
CA ASP A 151 2.36 -13.08 -8.90
C ASP A 151 2.95 -12.09 -7.86
N VAL A 152 2.11 -11.18 -7.39
CA VAL A 152 2.52 -10.08 -6.51
C VAL A 152 2.60 -10.53 -5.05
N ASP A 153 3.73 -10.22 -4.40
CA ASP A 153 3.98 -10.55 -2.98
C ASP A 153 3.47 -9.49 -2.01
N LEU A 154 3.40 -8.22 -2.45
CA LEU A 154 2.99 -7.10 -1.62
C LEU A 154 2.30 -6.04 -2.46
N LEU A 155 1.12 -5.62 -2.04
CA LEU A 155 0.47 -4.41 -2.54
C LEU A 155 0.77 -3.24 -1.61
N VAL A 156 1.15 -2.10 -2.18
CA VAL A 156 1.45 -0.88 -1.44
C VAL A 156 0.60 0.27 -1.95
N MET A 157 0.09 1.08 -1.05
CA MET A 157 -0.74 2.25 -1.35
C MET A 157 -0.39 3.42 -0.43
N LEU A 158 -0.69 4.63 -0.90
CA LEU A 158 -0.65 5.85 -0.10
C LEU A 158 -2.09 6.28 0.25
N GLU A 159 -2.39 6.39 1.53
CA GLU A 159 -3.66 6.98 2.01
C GLU A 159 -3.51 8.49 2.11
N ARG A 160 -4.39 9.21 1.41
CA ARG A 160 -4.43 10.67 1.34
C ARG A 160 -5.64 11.23 2.07
N GLU A 161 -5.48 12.39 2.73
CA GLU A 161 -6.57 12.99 3.52
C GLU A 161 -7.77 13.42 2.66
N ASN A 162 -7.52 13.92 1.46
CA ASN A 162 -8.57 14.50 0.60
C ASN A 162 -9.03 13.58 -0.54
N LYS A 163 -8.35 12.47 -0.77
CA LYS A 163 -8.64 11.54 -1.86
C LYS A 163 -8.50 10.10 -1.37
N SER A 164 -9.40 9.65 -0.48
CA SER A 164 -9.35 8.27 0.00
C SER A 164 -9.68 7.29 -1.12
N PHE A 165 -8.65 6.96 -1.92
CA PHE A 165 -8.71 5.86 -2.87
C PHE A 165 -8.91 4.53 -2.12
N LEU A 166 -8.19 4.38 -1.01
CA LEU A 166 -8.26 3.20 -0.16
C LEU A 166 -9.66 3.03 0.45
N GLU A 167 -10.31 4.10 0.91
CA GLU A 167 -11.67 4.03 1.45
C GLU A 167 -12.68 3.62 0.37
N LYS A 168 -12.57 4.19 -0.84
CA LYS A 168 -13.39 3.77 -1.99
C LYS A 168 -13.10 2.32 -2.36
N TRP A 169 -11.84 1.93 -2.32
CA TRP A 169 -11.38 0.58 -2.66
C TRP A 169 -11.86 -0.46 -1.65
N LEU A 170 -11.84 -0.14 -0.35
CA LEU A 170 -12.31 -1.02 0.73
C LEU A 170 -13.84 -1.06 0.88
N ARG A 171 -14.57 0.01 0.48
CA ARG A 171 -16.03 0.10 0.63
C ARG A 171 -16.84 -0.45 -0.54
N THR A 172 -16.27 -0.54 -1.71
CA THR A 172 -17.01 -1.02 -2.88
C THR A 172 -17.06 -2.55 -2.85
N ASP A 173 -18.19 -3.17 -3.26
CA ASP A 173 -18.52 -4.61 -3.35
C ASP A 173 -17.40 -5.58 -3.84
N MET A 174 -16.16 -5.26 -3.55
CA MET A 174 -14.99 -6.09 -3.80
C MET A 174 -15.03 -7.39 -3.01
N VAL A 175 -15.81 -7.41 -1.93
CA VAL A 175 -16.02 -8.55 -1.04
C VAL A 175 -16.39 -9.81 -1.85
N ASN A 176 -17.19 -9.67 -2.89
CA ASN A 176 -17.64 -10.81 -3.71
C ASN A 176 -16.67 -11.25 -4.83
N LYS A 177 -15.56 -10.52 -5.05
CA LYS A 177 -14.59 -10.83 -6.13
C LYS A 177 -13.20 -11.19 -5.61
N MET A 178 -12.99 -11.18 -4.30
CA MET A 178 -11.68 -11.20 -3.68
C MET A 178 -11.11 -12.59 -3.32
N GLU A 179 -11.69 -13.71 -3.77
CA GLU A 179 -11.16 -15.05 -3.41
C GLU A 179 -9.64 -15.23 -3.66
N SER A 180 -9.07 -14.52 -4.63
CA SER A 180 -7.64 -14.60 -4.93
C SER A 180 -6.80 -13.47 -4.34
N TYR A 181 -7.44 -12.35 -3.99
CA TYR A 181 -6.81 -11.15 -3.45
C TYR A 181 -6.50 -11.25 -1.96
N ALA A 182 -7.26 -12.09 -1.34
CA ALA A 182 -7.23 -12.38 0.07
C ALA A 182 -5.86 -12.82 0.62
N LYS A 183 -4.90 -13.09 -0.26
CA LYS A 183 -3.60 -13.66 0.12
C LYS A 183 -2.44 -12.68 0.05
N ILE A 184 -2.62 -11.53 -0.64
CA ILE A 184 -1.54 -10.55 -0.80
C ILE A 184 -1.55 -9.59 0.39
N PRO A 185 -0.48 -9.47 1.15
CA PRO A 185 -0.32 -8.45 2.17
C PRO A 185 -0.50 -7.05 1.59
N LEU A 186 -1.10 -6.16 2.37
CA LEU A 186 -1.26 -4.75 2.01
C LEU A 186 -0.43 -3.89 2.97
N LEU A 187 0.41 -3.02 2.42
CA LEU A 187 1.13 -1.98 3.14
C LEU A 187 0.54 -0.62 2.78
N VAL A 188 0.13 0.13 3.79
CA VAL A 188 -0.43 1.47 3.60
C VAL A 188 0.47 2.49 4.27
N PHE A 189 1.01 3.39 3.46
CA PHE A 189 1.60 4.64 3.91
C PHE A 189 0.51 5.71 4.07
N ARG A 190 0.79 6.74 4.86
CA ARG A 190 -0.09 7.91 5.00
C ARG A 190 0.68 9.16 4.60
N GLU A 191 0.00 10.07 3.88
CA GLU A 191 0.56 11.29 3.28
C GLU A 191 1.43 12.13 4.24
N HIS A 192 1.05 12.25 5.49
CA HIS A 192 1.74 13.11 6.47
C HIS A 192 2.80 12.38 7.33
N ASN A 193 3.05 11.11 7.07
CA ASN A 193 3.96 10.28 7.89
C ASN A 193 5.38 10.15 7.31
N HIS A 194 5.74 10.96 6.32
CA HIS A 194 7.02 10.88 5.62
C HIS A 194 8.23 11.26 6.48
N GLN A 195 8.01 12.01 7.56
CA GLN A 195 9.09 12.52 8.38
C GLN A 195 9.67 11.53 9.40
N VAL A 196 9.06 10.35 9.57
CA VAL A 196 9.42 9.40 10.64
C VAL A 196 10.37 8.29 10.16
N PHE A 197 10.61 8.19 8.84
CA PHE A 197 11.36 7.07 8.27
C PHE A 197 12.80 7.43 7.93
N TYR A 198 13.59 7.77 8.91
CA TYR A 198 15.02 7.65 8.75
C TYR A 198 15.45 6.26 9.24
N PHE A 199 15.60 5.32 8.33
CA PHE A 199 16.50 4.20 8.54
C PHE A 199 17.93 4.77 8.57
N ALA A 200 18.37 5.21 9.72
CA ALA A 200 19.79 5.30 9.97
C ALA A 200 20.17 4.03 10.72
N PRO A 201 20.73 3.01 10.08
CA PRO A 201 21.51 2.06 10.80
C PRO A 201 22.79 2.81 11.22
N SER A 202 22.83 3.28 12.43
CA SER A 202 24.10 3.57 13.10
C SER A 202 24.75 2.21 13.36
N TYR A 203 25.49 1.69 12.37
CA TYR A 203 26.51 0.71 12.62
C TYR A 203 27.77 1.50 12.99
N GLU A 204 28.04 1.64 14.27
CA GLU A 204 29.38 1.69 14.83
C GLU A 204 29.90 0.28 15.04
#